data_a86d8a119ad4b16b4a9a007b89cbe023
#
_entry.id   a86d8a119ad4b16b4a9a007b89cbe023
#
_cell.length_a   1.000
_cell.length_b   1.000
_cell.length_c   1.000
_cell.angle_alpha   90.00
_cell.angle_beta   90.00
_cell.angle_gamma   90.00
#
_symmetry.space_group_name_H-M   'P 1'
#
loop_
_entity.id
_entity.type
_entity.pdbx_description
1 polymer ?
#
loop_
_entity_poly.entity_id
_entity_poly.type
_entity_poly.pdbx_seq_one_letter_code
_entity_poly.pdbx_strand_id
1 'polypeptide(L)'
;MAAMRIIEDSAVFRPHGWVLKISTLPLTFFDIHWLGSLPMQRLFFYDFPHTCSHFIQTLLPNLKSSLSLALQHFFPLAGNLVLPPPPQMPYIRIGHGDSVRFIAKESTGDFGHLIGDHARHSEEFQALLPKLKNMEKLKPLMAVQATVFPGAGIALGVTFNHVVADGRAFIHFVKSWAFLNASQGDSSLVNKYPLPDCNRDLIKERDPQELIAAKFMKDKWDWDDLVSTTPTNKLRLTFVIKRSQVELLKNWVSRKLMEENGSEKIRVSTFVVTCAYMWVCLNKLQENGSDDCLCHLLFLADCRRRLKLPETYFGNCLEPCFAAAKKNELAKENGIIVAAKAIGREVTELEELGALREAEKWLSKSEERFKSGNQVISIAASPRFGVYEIDFGWGKPRKTEVAHIDSMGSISMAESRDDDGGVEFGLALSQDEFNRFDAVFLRGLQQLH
;
A
#
# COMPACT_ATOMS: atom_id res chain seq x y z
N MET A 1 24.35 -3.37 -10.43
CA MET A 1 22.97 -3.84 -10.73
C MET A 1 23.03 -5.15 -11.50
N ALA A 2 22.15 -6.11 -11.18
CA ALA A 2 22.04 -7.36 -11.94
C ALA A 2 21.58 -7.10 -13.39
N ALA A 3 22.05 -7.91 -14.32
CA ALA A 3 21.60 -7.81 -15.72
C ALA A 3 20.15 -8.28 -15.83
N MET A 4 19.34 -7.52 -16.56
CA MET A 4 17.96 -7.87 -16.85
C MET A 4 17.73 -7.93 -18.35
N ARG A 5 17.12 -9.01 -18.79
CA ARG A 5 16.75 -9.23 -20.20
C ARG A 5 15.22 -9.23 -20.34
N ILE A 6 14.69 -8.44 -21.25
CA ILE A 6 13.27 -8.49 -21.60
C ILE A 6 13.01 -9.76 -22.41
N ILE A 7 12.10 -10.59 -21.93
CA ILE A 7 11.57 -11.76 -22.63
C ILE A 7 10.39 -11.33 -23.52
N GLU A 8 9.47 -10.57 -22.95
CA GLU A 8 8.26 -10.11 -23.64
C GLU A 8 7.78 -8.75 -23.05
N ASP A 9 7.28 -7.89 -23.91
CA ASP A 9 6.55 -6.65 -23.53
C ASP A 9 5.25 -6.65 -24.34
N SER A 10 4.13 -6.94 -23.70
CA SER A 10 2.86 -7.21 -24.36
C SER A 10 1.70 -6.52 -23.63
N ALA A 11 0.51 -6.58 -24.25
CA ALA A 11 -0.73 -6.10 -23.68
C ALA A 11 -1.64 -7.27 -23.33
N VAL A 12 -2.24 -7.24 -22.13
CA VAL A 12 -3.27 -8.20 -21.71
C VAL A 12 -4.61 -7.51 -21.75
N PHE A 13 -5.48 -8.01 -22.62
CA PHE A 13 -6.84 -7.53 -22.82
C PHE A 13 -7.83 -8.35 -22.00
N ARG A 14 -9.00 -7.78 -21.76
CA ARG A 14 -10.16 -8.56 -21.28
C ARG A 14 -10.56 -9.61 -22.33
N PRO A 15 -11.22 -10.72 -21.92
CA PRO A 15 -11.64 -11.76 -22.86
C PRO A 15 -12.50 -11.22 -24.01
N HIS A 16 -12.35 -11.82 -25.20
CA HIS A 16 -13.20 -11.49 -26.34
C HIS A 16 -14.68 -11.79 -26.06
N GLY A 17 -15.56 -10.96 -26.59
CA GLY A 17 -17.02 -11.12 -26.42
C GLY A 17 -17.57 -10.55 -25.14
N TRP A 18 -16.74 -10.01 -24.24
CA TRP A 18 -17.22 -9.31 -23.06
C TRP A 18 -17.88 -7.97 -23.44
N VAL A 19 -19.16 -7.82 -23.11
CA VAL A 19 -19.93 -6.61 -23.41
C VAL A 19 -19.69 -5.58 -22.32
N LEU A 20 -19.17 -4.42 -22.71
CA LEU A 20 -18.94 -3.31 -21.81
C LEU A 20 -20.28 -2.62 -21.50
N LYS A 21 -20.80 -2.79 -20.29
CA LYS A 21 -22.01 -2.09 -19.82
C LYS A 21 -21.72 -0.68 -19.33
N ILE A 22 -20.47 -0.42 -18.91
CA ILE A 22 -20.03 0.85 -18.32
C ILE A 22 -18.81 1.32 -19.12
N SER A 23 -18.91 2.49 -19.75
CA SER A 23 -17.80 3.09 -20.51
C SER A 23 -16.99 4.11 -19.72
N THR A 24 -17.57 4.64 -18.64
CA THR A 24 -16.96 5.63 -17.76
C THR A 24 -17.34 5.36 -16.31
N LEU A 25 -16.38 5.58 -15.40
CA LEU A 25 -16.65 5.62 -13.97
C LEU A 25 -16.30 7.03 -13.46
N PRO A 26 -17.23 7.73 -12.82
CA PRO A 26 -16.93 8.99 -12.16
C PRO A 26 -15.97 8.76 -10.99
N LEU A 27 -15.16 9.75 -10.66
CA LEU A 27 -14.38 9.72 -9.43
C LEU A 27 -15.27 10.12 -8.26
N THR A 28 -15.19 9.34 -7.20
CA THR A 28 -15.87 9.65 -5.94
C THR A 28 -15.06 10.65 -5.11
N PHE A 29 -15.67 11.17 -4.05
CA PHE A 29 -14.99 11.96 -3.04
C PHE A 29 -13.66 11.33 -2.57
N PHE A 30 -13.68 10.03 -2.31
CA PHE A 30 -12.47 9.30 -1.85
C PHE A 30 -11.39 9.17 -2.92
N ASP A 31 -11.77 9.06 -4.19
CA ASP A 31 -10.81 8.88 -5.29
C ASP A 31 -10.02 10.17 -5.58
N ILE A 32 -10.63 11.32 -5.40
CA ILE A 32 -10.06 12.64 -5.72
C ILE A 32 -8.84 12.95 -4.86
N HIS A 33 -8.79 12.47 -3.63
CA HIS A 33 -7.64 12.66 -2.75
C HIS A 33 -6.35 12.07 -3.32
N TRP A 34 -6.48 11.07 -4.20
CA TRP A 34 -5.38 10.37 -4.84
C TRP A 34 -4.99 10.92 -6.22
N LEU A 35 -5.72 11.93 -6.71
CA LEU A 35 -5.29 12.65 -7.91
C LEU A 35 -3.94 13.32 -7.63
N GLY A 36 -2.93 13.03 -8.46
CA GLY A 36 -1.59 13.54 -8.28
C GLY A 36 -0.71 12.76 -7.29
N SER A 37 -1.20 11.68 -6.72
CA SER A 37 -0.38 10.81 -5.89
C SER A 37 0.55 9.95 -6.74
N LEU A 38 1.72 9.59 -6.18
CA LEU A 38 2.61 8.60 -6.78
C LEU A 38 1.88 7.26 -6.96
N PRO A 39 2.16 6.51 -8.03
CA PRO A 39 1.61 5.18 -8.22
C PRO A 39 1.96 4.24 -7.07
N MET A 40 1.03 3.40 -6.69
CA MET A 40 1.25 2.33 -5.73
C MET A 40 2.05 1.21 -6.37
N GLN A 41 3.02 0.68 -5.66
CA GLN A 41 3.93 -0.34 -6.15
C GLN A 41 4.01 -1.51 -5.16
N ARG A 42 3.75 -2.71 -5.65
CA ARG A 42 3.77 -3.96 -4.87
C ARG A 42 4.63 -5.00 -5.55
N LEU A 43 5.36 -5.77 -4.75
CA LEU A 43 6.15 -6.92 -5.17
C LEU A 43 5.75 -8.14 -4.35
N PHE A 44 5.66 -9.27 -5.04
CA PHE A 44 5.42 -10.59 -4.47
C PHE A 44 6.51 -11.54 -4.99
N PHE A 45 7.20 -12.22 -4.11
CA PHE A 45 8.31 -13.12 -4.45
C PHE A 45 7.92 -14.55 -4.14
N TYR A 46 8.07 -15.45 -5.13
CA TYR A 46 7.70 -16.86 -5.03
C TYR A 46 8.89 -17.74 -5.37
N ASP A 47 9.02 -18.90 -4.72
CA ASP A 47 9.98 -19.93 -5.12
C ASP A 47 9.63 -20.46 -6.51
N PHE A 48 10.66 -20.64 -7.34
CA PHE A 48 10.50 -21.19 -8.68
C PHE A 48 11.77 -21.91 -9.11
N PRO A 49 11.96 -23.20 -8.71
CA PRO A 49 13.16 -23.96 -8.94
C PRO A 49 13.24 -24.54 -10.38
N HIS A 50 12.83 -23.75 -11.39
CA HIS A 50 12.77 -24.17 -12.79
C HIS A 50 13.52 -23.21 -13.70
N THR A 51 13.72 -23.65 -14.97
CA THR A 51 14.41 -22.86 -15.97
C THR A 51 13.57 -21.71 -16.52
N CYS A 52 14.23 -20.73 -17.14
CA CYS A 52 13.55 -19.66 -17.87
C CYS A 52 12.67 -20.21 -19.02
N SER A 53 13.08 -21.29 -19.69
CA SER A 53 12.26 -21.94 -20.73
C SER A 53 10.96 -22.49 -20.18
N HIS A 54 10.98 -23.09 -18.99
CA HIS A 54 9.77 -23.57 -18.32
C HIS A 54 8.84 -22.41 -17.96
N PHE A 55 9.39 -21.30 -17.46
CA PHE A 55 8.62 -20.09 -17.20
C PHE A 55 7.90 -19.58 -18.45
N ILE A 56 8.61 -19.47 -19.59
CA ILE A 56 8.07 -18.98 -20.86
C ILE A 56 6.97 -19.89 -21.40
N GLN A 57 7.17 -21.21 -21.33
CA GLN A 57 6.27 -22.19 -21.95
C GLN A 57 5.02 -22.48 -21.12
N THR A 58 5.11 -22.33 -19.79
CA THR A 58 4.07 -22.81 -18.87
C THR A 58 3.45 -21.68 -18.06
N LEU A 59 4.26 -20.93 -17.29
CA LEU A 59 3.73 -19.97 -16.34
C LEU A 59 3.28 -18.66 -16.98
N LEU A 60 4.07 -18.15 -17.90
CA LEU A 60 3.78 -16.86 -18.56
C LEU A 60 2.44 -16.86 -19.30
N PRO A 61 2.10 -17.87 -20.11
CA PRO A 61 0.78 -17.96 -20.74
C PRO A 61 -0.36 -18.02 -19.72
N ASN A 62 -0.21 -18.82 -18.66
CA ASN A 62 -1.23 -18.95 -17.60
C ASN A 62 -1.44 -17.66 -16.83
N LEU A 63 -0.35 -16.95 -16.48
CA LEU A 63 -0.43 -15.64 -15.83
C LEU A 63 -1.19 -14.62 -16.65
N LYS A 64 -0.94 -14.58 -17.96
CA LYS A 64 -1.60 -13.64 -18.88
C LYS A 64 -3.07 -14.02 -19.09
N SER A 65 -3.37 -15.31 -19.25
CA SER A 65 -4.74 -15.79 -19.40
C SER A 65 -5.57 -15.53 -18.15
N SER A 66 -5.06 -15.88 -16.99
CA SER A 66 -5.74 -15.64 -15.71
C SER A 66 -5.89 -14.15 -15.39
N LEU A 67 -4.91 -13.31 -15.77
CA LEU A 67 -5.03 -11.85 -15.68
C LEU A 67 -6.16 -11.33 -16.55
N SER A 68 -6.25 -11.81 -17.82
CA SER A 68 -7.35 -11.46 -18.72
C SER A 68 -8.71 -11.77 -18.10
N LEU A 69 -8.87 -12.97 -17.52
CA LEU A 69 -10.09 -13.36 -16.81
C LEU A 69 -10.36 -12.47 -15.56
N ALA A 70 -9.36 -12.17 -14.76
CA ALA A 70 -9.51 -11.28 -13.61
C ALA A 70 -9.97 -9.89 -14.04
N LEU A 71 -9.42 -9.35 -15.14
CA LEU A 71 -9.79 -8.04 -15.69
C LEU A 71 -11.23 -7.99 -16.23
N GLN A 72 -11.88 -9.11 -16.46
CA GLN A 72 -13.31 -9.15 -16.76
C GLN A 72 -14.14 -8.60 -15.60
N HIS A 73 -13.75 -8.91 -14.37
CA HIS A 73 -14.44 -8.49 -13.15
C HIS A 73 -13.86 -7.19 -12.59
N PHE A 74 -12.56 -7.06 -12.59
CA PHE A 74 -11.84 -5.86 -12.14
C PHE A 74 -11.51 -4.91 -13.30
N PHE A 75 -12.49 -4.74 -14.18
CA PHE A 75 -12.35 -4.00 -15.43
C PHE A 75 -11.83 -2.57 -15.30
N PRO A 76 -12.02 -1.84 -14.18
CA PRO A 76 -11.46 -0.50 -14.04
C PRO A 76 -9.93 -0.48 -14.12
N LEU A 77 -9.25 -1.55 -13.71
CA LEU A 77 -7.78 -1.64 -13.72
C LEU A 77 -7.18 -1.64 -15.14
N ALA A 78 -7.94 -2.09 -16.15
CA ALA A 78 -7.53 -2.00 -17.54
C ALA A 78 -7.84 -0.65 -18.19
N GLY A 79 -8.60 0.20 -17.50
CA GLY A 79 -9.02 1.52 -17.98
C GLY A 79 -7.91 2.57 -17.90
N ASN A 80 -8.30 3.80 -18.21
CA ASN A 80 -7.41 4.95 -18.22
C ASN A 80 -8.05 6.12 -17.45
N LEU A 81 -7.26 6.82 -16.64
CA LEU A 81 -7.66 8.09 -16.06
C LEU A 81 -7.64 9.16 -17.15
N VAL A 82 -8.73 9.92 -17.26
CA VAL A 82 -8.88 11.07 -18.13
C VAL A 82 -9.01 12.32 -17.29
N LEU A 83 -8.20 13.32 -17.62
CA LEU A 83 -8.17 14.63 -16.97
C LEU A 83 -8.61 15.68 -17.99
N PRO A 84 -9.92 15.93 -18.15
CA PRO A 84 -10.41 16.95 -19.06
C PRO A 84 -10.11 18.34 -18.50
N PRO A 85 -10.08 19.39 -19.36
CA PRO A 85 -9.96 20.74 -18.86
C PRO A 85 -11.20 21.15 -18.03
N PRO A 86 -11.03 22.00 -17.01
CA PRO A 86 -12.15 22.55 -16.26
C PRO A 86 -13.20 23.21 -17.18
N PRO A 87 -14.50 23.16 -16.87
CA PRO A 87 -15.12 22.65 -15.64
C PRO A 87 -15.45 21.15 -15.63
N GLN A 88 -14.98 20.38 -16.61
CA GLN A 88 -15.26 18.95 -16.68
C GLN A 88 -14.53 18.18 -15.58
N MET A 89 -15.21 17.17 -15.05
CA MET A 89 -14.69 16.33 -13.97
C MET A 89 -13.77 15.24 -14.49
N PRO A 90 -12.65 14.90 -13.79
CA PRO A 90 -11.86 13.72 -14.06
C PRO A 90 -12.69 12.44 -13.93
N TYR A 91 -12.39 11.46 -14.76
CA TYR A 91 -13.10 10.16 -14.75
C TYR A 91 -12.20 9.02 -15.24
N ILE A 92 -12.59 7.81 -14.93
CA ILE A 92 -11.95 6.60 -15.48
C ILE A 92 -12.72 6.22 -16.75
N ARG A 93 -12.03 6.25 -17.89
CA ARG A 93 -12.56 5.76 -19.16
C ARG A 93 -12.25 4.27 -19.31
N ILE A 94 -13.22 3.50 -19.81
CA ILE A 94 -13.13 2.08 -20.05
C ILE A 94 -13.58 1.79 -21.48
N GLY A 95 -12.67 1.34 -22.34
CA GLY A 95 -12.93 1.07 -23.75
C GLY A 95 -12.66 -0.39 -24.14
N HIS A 96 -13.15 -0.81 -25.30
CA HIS A 96 -12.93 -2.18 -25.80
C HIS A 96 -11.45 -2.51 -26.05
N GLY A 97 -10.64 -1.55 -26.45
CA GLY A 97 -9.20 -1.70 -26.71
C GLY A 97 -8.30 -1.46 -25.51
N ASP A 98 -8.87 -1.22 -24.31
CA ASP A 98 -8.07 -0.99 -23.12
C ASP A 98 -7.45 -2.29 -22.60
N SER A 99 -6.22 -2.18 -22.14
CA SER A 99 -5.38 -3.32 -21.75
C SER A 99 -4.45 -2.96 -20.62
N VAL A 100 -3.93 -3.97 -19.96
CA VAL A 100 -2.85 -3.86 -18.97
C VAL A 100 -1.54 -4.24 -19.65
N ARG A 101 -0.53 -3.37 -19.56
CA ARG A 101 0.82 -3.70 -20.02
C ARG A 101 1.40 -4.79 -19.15
N PHE A 102 1.87 -5.86 -19.77
CA PHE A 102 2.52 -6.98 -19.11
C PHE A 102 3.94 -7.16 -19.63
N ILE A 103 4.92 -7.10 -18.72
CA ILE A 103 6.34 -7.25 -19.06
C ILE A 103 6.85 -8.53 -18.42
N ALA A 104 7.47 -9.41 -19.21
CA ALA A 104 8.21 -10.56 -18.71
C ALA A 104 9.71 -10.29 -18.86
N LYS A 105 10.47 -10.51 -17.77
CA LYS A 105 11.93 -10.34 -17.74
C LYS A 105 12.62 -11.56 -17.14
N GLU A 106 13.88 -11.73 -17.49
CA GLU A 106 14.82 -12.62 -16.82
C GLU A 106 15.87 -11.79 -16.09
N SER A 107 16.24 -12.19 -14.88
CA SER A 107 17.26 -11.54 -14.06
C SER A 107 18.35 -12.52 -13.66
N THR A 108 19.59 -12.06 -13.69
CA THR A 108 20.76 -12.78 -13.12
C THR A 108 21.03 -12.39 -11.67
N GLY A 109 20.12 -11.62 -11.04
CA GLY A 109 20.28 -11.16 -9.65
C GLY A 109 20.16 -12.30 -8.65
N ASP A 110 20.60 -12.01 -7.42
CA ASP A 110 20.45 -12.92 -6.31
C ASP A 110 19.05 -12.86 -5.71
N PHE A 111 18.22 -13.87 -6.01
CA PHE A 111 16.86 -13.98 -5.49
C PHE A 111 16.85 -14.11 -3.96
N GLY A 112 17.80 -14.91 -3.40
CA GLY A 112 17.92 -15.11 -1.96
C GLY A 112 18.20 -13.81 -1.21
N HIS A 113 19.07 -12.96 -1.78
CA HIS A 113 19.33 -11.63 -1.27
C HIS A 113 18.06 -10.76 -1.24
N LEU A 114 17.28 -10.75 -2.31
CA LEU A 114 16.09 -9.91 -2.43
C LEU A 114 14.99 -10.27 -1.42
N ILE A 115 14.82 -11.54 -1.09
CA ILE A 115 13.78 -12.00 -0.16
C ILE A 115 14.20 -11.95 1.32
N GLY A 116 15.46 -11.63 1.61
CA GLY A 116 15.97 -11.49 2.98
C GLY A 116 15.39 -10.27 3.72
N ASP A 117 15.56 -10.22 5.03
CA ASP A 117 15.11 -9.10 5.88
C ASP A 117 16.23 -8.07 6.12
N HIS A 118 17.47 -8.41 5.76
CA HIS A 118 18.63 -7.54 5.87
C HIS A 118 18.54 -6.31 4.95
N ALA A 119 19.51 -5.42 5.05
CA ALA A 119 19.58 -4.22 4.23
C ALA A 119 19.80 -4.55 2.74
N ARG A 120 18.95 -4.02 1.87
CA ARG A 120 18.95 -4.22 0.41
C ARG A 120 18.76 -2.88 -0.27
N HIS A 121 19.41 -2.63 -1.40
CA HIS A 121 19.28 -1.36 -2.11
C HIS A 121 17.88 -1.19 -2.73
N SER A 122 17.25 -0.05 -2.50
CA SER A 122 15.92 0.28 -3.06
C SER A 122 15.86 0.15 -4.59
N GLU A 123 16.95 0.46 -5.28
CA GLU A 123 17.06 0.38 -6.74
C GLU A 123 16.85 -1.05 -7.28
N GLU A 124 17.24 -2.09 -6.51
CA GLU A 124 17.06 -3.48 -6.90
C GLU A 124 15.57 -3.82 -7.01
N PHE A 125 14.74 -3.27 -6.13
CA PHE A 125 13.30 -3.46 -6.15
C PHE A 125 12.62 -2.64 -7.24
N GLN A 126 13.09 -1.41 -7.48
CA GLN A 126 12.55 -0.56 -8.55
C GLN A 126 12.73 -1.17 -9.94
N ALA A 127 13.80 -1.93 -10.17
CA ALA A 127 14.05 -2.64 -11.42
C ALA A 127 13.05 -3.78 -11.69
N LEU A 128 12.39 -4.31 -10.64
CA LEU A 128 11.38 -5.37 -10.70
C LEU A 128 9.95 -4.85 -10.93
N LEU A 129 9.78 -3.54 -11.04
CA LEU A 129 8.49 -2.89 -11.16
C LEU A 129 8.27 -2.30 -12.55
N PRO A 130 7.06 -2.44 -13.11
CA PRO A 130 6.73 -1.77 -14.35
C PRO A 130 6.48 -0.29 -14.11
N LYS A 131 6.85 0.56 -15.08
CA LYS A 131 6.45 1.97 -15.09
C LYS A 131 5.12 2.13 -15.81
N LEU A 132 4.22 2.96 -15.28
CA LEU A 132 3.05 3.41 -16.01
C LEU A 132 3.53 4.40 -17.10
N LYS A 133 3.31 4.04 -18.36
CA LYS A 133 3.65 4.94 -19.48
C LYS A 133 2.53 5.98 -19.59
N ASN A 134 2.82 7.25 -19.32
CA ASN A 134 1.90 8.33 -19.61
C ASN A 134 1.77 8.50 -21.13
N MET A 135 0.53 8.48 -21.63
CA MET A 135 0.17 8.94 -22.96
C MET A 135 -0.48 10.31 -22.81
N GLU A 136 -0.29 11.23 -23.76
CA GLU A 136 -0.65 12.66 -23.63
C GLU A 136 -2.04 12.94 -23.02
N LYS A 137 -3.03 12.10 -23.30
CA LYS A 137 -4.42 12.30 -22.84
C LYS A 137 -4.97 11.16 -22.00
N LEU A 138 -4.29 10.03 -21.94
CA LEU A 138 -4.75 8.82 -21.28
C LEU A 138 -3.67 8.32 -20.33
N LYS A 139 -4.01 8.16 -19.07
CA LYS A 139 -3.10 7.65 -18.04
C LYS A 139 -3.50 6.24 -17.66
N PRO A 140 -2.75 5.20 -18.08
CA PRO A 140 -3.03 3.83 -17.74
C PRO A 140 -3.11 3.65 -16.22
N LEU A 141 -4.04 2.82 -15.76
CA LEU A 141 -4.29 2.65 -14.34
C LEU A 141 -3.46 1.52 -13.73
N MET A 142 -2.98 0.55 -14.52
CA MET A 142 -2.18 -0.56 -14.00
C MET A 142 -1.18 -1.07 -15.04
N ALA A 143 -0.06 -1.59 -14.56
CA ALA A 143 0.89 -2.40 -15.32
C ALA A 143 1.45 -3.52 -14.42
N VAL A 144 1.88 -4.63 -15.05
CA VAL A 144 2.40 -5.82 -14.39
C VAL A 144 3.77 -6.18 -14.95
N GLN A 145 4.69 -6.63 -14.11
CA GLN A 145 5.97 -7.22 -14.53
C GLN A 145 6.20 -8.53 -13.78
N ALA A 146 6.47 -9.59 -14.53
CA ALA A 146 6.94 -10.86 -13.98
C ALA A 146 8.43 -11.00 -14.31
N THR A 147 9.28 -11.12 -13.29
CA THR A 147 10.72 -11.29 -13.46
C THR A 147 11.11 -12.67 -12.94
N VAL A 148 11.61 -13.54 -13.81
CA VAL A 148 12.11 -14.87 -13.44
C VAL A 148 13.59 -14.80 -13.10
N PHE A 149 13.96 -15.48 -12.01
CA PHE A 149 15.31 -15.77 -11.58
C PHE A 149 15.52 -17.29 -11.77
N PRO A 150 16.14 -17.73 -12.88
CA PRO A 150 16.20 -19.15 -13.25
C PRO A 150 16.76 -20.04 -12.13
N GLY A 151 16.01 -21.09 -11.78
CA GLY A 151 16.40 -22.03 -10.72
C GLY A 151 16.18 -21.54 -9.30
N ALA A 152 15.66 -20.32 -9.10
CA ALA A 152 15.50 -19.70 -7.77
C ALA A 152 14.09 -19.20 -7.49
N GLY A 153 13.57 -18.26 -8.31
CA GLY A 153 12.29 -17.65 -7.99
C GLY A 153 11.68 -16.79 -9.08
N ILE A 154 10.51 -16.24 -8.76
CA ILE A 154 9.80 -15.24 -9.56
C ILE A 154 9.45 -14.05 -8.67
N ALA A 155 9.70 -12.83 -9.18
CA ALA A 155 9.16 -11.60 -8.63
C ALA A 155 8.00 -11.12 -9.51
N LEU A 156 6.82 -10.95 -8.91
CA LEU A 156 5.65 -10.37 -9.54
C LEU A 156 5.48 -8.93 -9.05
N GLY A 157 5.76 -7.95 -9.92
CA GLY A 157 5.65 -6.53 -9.64
C GLY A 157 4.38 -5.95 -10.27
N VAL A 158 3.63 -5.19 -9.47
CA VAL A 158 2.44 -4.48 -9.94
C VAL A 158 2.56 -3.01 -9.57
N THR A 159 2.35 -2.14 -10.56
CA THR A 159 2.24 -0.70 -10.38
C THR A 159 0.84 -0.27 -10.79
N PHE A 160 0.14 0.47 -9.92
CA PHE A 160 -1.20 0.97 -10.24
C PHE A 160 -1.42 2.39 -9.70
N ASN A 161 -2.32 3.13 -10.38
CA ASN A 161 -2.70 4.46 -9.95
C ASN A 161 -3.71 4.36 -8.78
N HIS A 162 -3.41 5.03 -7.67
CA HIS A 162 -4.24 4.94 -6.46
C HIS A 162 -5.67 5.46 -6.66
N VAL A 163 -5.91 6.28 -7.68
CA VAL A 163 -7.27 6.79 -8.02
C VAL A 163 -8.27 5.66 -8.27
N VAL A 164 -7.81 4.48 -8.76
CA VAL A 164 -8.72 3.39 -9.14
C VAL A 164 -9.15 2.52 -7.96
N ALA A 165 -8.26 2.34 -6.97
CA ALA A 165 -8.48 1.40 -5.86
C ALA A 165 -7.58 1.72 -4.67
N ASP A 166 -8.07 1.45 -3.47
CA ASP A 166 -7.25 1.40 -2.26
C ASP A 166 -6.54 0.05 -2.09
N GLY A 167 -5.73 -0.06 -1.02
CA GLY A 167 -4.95 -1.26 -0.76
C GLY A 167 -5.81 -2.52 -0.56
N ARG A 168 -6.99 -2.40 0.06
CA ARG A 168 -7.90 -3.53 0.26
C ARG A 168 -8.50 -4.01 -1.07
N ALA A 169 -9.02 -3.08 -1.87
CA ALA A 169 -9.57 -3.37 -3.18
C ALA A 169 -8.50 -3.98 -4.11
N PHE A 170 -7.28 -3.43 -4.08
CA PHE A 170 -6.17 -3.96 -4.86
C PHE A 170 -5.78 -5.39 -4.43
N ILE A 171 -5.67 -5.69 -3.14
CA ILE A 171 -5.37 -7.05 -2.67
C ILE A 171 -6.51 -8.03 -2.99
N HIS A 172 -7.76 -7.57 -2.97
CA HIS A 172 -8.88 -8.38 -3.46
C HIS A 172 -8.69 -8.77 -4.93
N PHE A 173 -8.27 -7.82 -5.78
CA PHE A 173 -7.92 -8.13 -7.18
C PHE A 173 -6.78 -9.16 -7.27
N VAL A 174 -5.67 -8.96 -6.54
CA VAL A 174 -4.51 -9.87 -6.64
C VAL A 174 -4.87 -11.28 -6.15
N LYS A 175 -5.65 -11.41 -5.07
CA LYS A 175 -6.14 -12.70 -4.58
C LYS A 175 -7.06 -13.38 -5.59
N SER A 176 -7.95 -12.62 -6.24
CA SER A 176 -8.82 -13.15 -7.29
C SER A 176 -8.03 -13.61 -8.51
N TRP A 177 -7.04 -12.83 -8.92
CA TRP A 177 -6.14 -13.22 -10.02
C TRP A 177 -5.32 -14.47 -9.67
N ALA A 178 -4.75 -14.54 -8.48
CA ALA A 178 -4.01 -15.71 -8.00
C ALA A 178 -4.89 -16.96 -7.99
N PHE A 179 -6.12 -16.84 -7.49
CA PHE A 179 -7.09 -17.94 -7.49
C PHE A 179 -7.41 -18.43 -8.92
N LEU A 180 -7.67 -17.53 -9.85
CA LEU A 180 -7.90 -17.89 -11.27
C LEU A 180 -6.67 -18.55 -11.91
N ASN A 181 -5.46 -18.11 -11.54
CA ASN A 181 -4.24 -18.72 -12.01
C ASN A 181 -4.06 -20.15 -11.47
N ALA A 182 -4.27 -20.35 -10.17
CA ALA A 182 -4.14 -21.64 -9.51
C ALA A 182 -5.19 -22.66 -10.00
N SER A 183 -6.39 -22.19 -10.34
CA SER A 183 -7.48 -23.00 -10.89
C SER A 183 -7.40 -23.22 -12.41
N GLN A 184 -6.31 -22.82 -13.06
CA GLN A 184 -6.09 -22.92 -14.50
C GLN A 184 -7.22 -22.27 -15.35
N GLY A 185 -7.83 -21.21 -14.81
CA GLY A 185 -8.89 -20.48 -15.48
C GLY A 185 -10.27 -21.15 -15.42
N ASP A 186 -10.46 -22.10 -14.52
CA ASP A 186 -11.80 -22.67 -14.29
C ASP A 186 -12.75 -21.59 -13.75
N SER A 187 -13.50 -21.00 -14.67
CA SER A 187 -14.45 -19.92 -14.37
C SER A 187 -15.62 -20.37 -13.49
N SER A 188 -15.89 -21.68 -13.36
CA SER A 188 -16.93 -22.19 -12.47
C SER A 188 -16.61 -21.90 -11.00
N LEU A 189 -15.32 -21.73 -10.68
CA LEU A 189 -14.83 -21.40 -9.35
C LEU A 189 -14.93 -19.90 -9.03
N VAL A 190 -15.11 -19.02 -10.02
CA VAL A 190 -15.31 -17.57 -9.82
C VAL A 190 -16.54 -17.33 -8.93
N ASN A 191 -17.55 -18.19 -9.00
CA ASN A 191 -18.73 -18.14 -8.12
C ASN A 191 -18.41 -18.40 -6.64
N LYS A 192 -17.24 -18.94 -6.32
CA LYS A 192 -16.76 -19.18 -4.95
C LYS A 192 -15.98 -18.00 -4.37
N TYR A 193 -15.56 -17.06 -5.22
CA TYR A 193 -14.83 -15.87 -4.79
C TYR A 193 -15.74 -14.64 -4.91
N PRO A 194 -15.82 -13.79 -3.87
CA PRO A 194 -16.70 -12.62 -3.92
C PRO A 194 -16.25 -11.68 -5.05
N LEU A 195 -17.18 -11.38 -5.96
CA LEU A 195 -16.91 -10.46 -7.08
C LEU A 195 -16.81 -9.01 -6.60
N PRO A 196 -16.00 -8.17 -7.27
CA PRO A 196 -15.89 -6.76 -6.92
C PRO A 196 -17.19 -6.01 -7.27
N ASP A 197 -17.60 -5.11 -6.40
CA ASP A 197 -18.65 -4.13 -6.67
C ASP A 197 -18.01 -2.80 -7.09
N CYS A 198 -18.08 -2.48 -8.39
CA CYS A 198 -17.51 -1.27 -8.95
C CYS A 198 -18.52 -0.10 -9.00
N ASN A 199 -19.69 -0.23 -8.36
CA ASN A 199 -20.72 0.79 -8.39
C ASN A 199 -20.33 2.02 -7.57
N ARG A 200 -19.99 3.12 -8.23
CA ARG A 200 -19.61 4.41 -7.61
C ARG A 200 -20.79 5.15 -6.99
N ASP A 201 -22.04 4.85 -7.39
CA ASP A 201 -23.24 5.48 -6.84
C ASP A 201 -23.52 5.07 -5.40
N LEU A 202 -22.79 4.09 -4.89
CA LEU A 202 -22.83 3.71 -3.47
C LEU A 202 -22.23 4.78 -2.55
N ILE A 203 -21.35 5.65 -3.08
CA ILE A 203 -20.73 6.76 -2.34
C ILE A 203 -21.57 8.01 -2.56
N LYS A 204 -22.41 8.37 -1.58
CA LYS A 204 -23.37 9.48 -1.67
C LYS A 204 -23.07 10.64 -0.73
N GLU A 205 -22.13 10.49 0.19
CA GLU A 205 -22.03 11.37 1.35
C GLU A 205 -21.43 12.73 1.06
N ARG A 206 -20.73 12.93 -0.09
CA ARG A 206 -20.08 14.22 -0.41
C ARG A 206 -20.00 14.46 -1.91
N ASP A 207 -20.23 15.71 -2.30
CA ASP A 207 -20.03 16.14 -3.68
C ASP A 207 -18.53 16.25 -4.00
N PRO A 208 -18.01 15.51 -4.98
CA PRO A 208 -16.62 15.60 -5.40
C PRO A 208 -16.26 16.94 -6.05
N GLN A 209 -17.23 17.73 -6.55
CA GLN A 209 -16.97 18.99 -7.27
C GLN A 209 -16.29 20.05 -6.40
N GLU A 210 -16.69 20.18 -5.13
CA GLU A 210 -16.09 21.14 -4.20
C GLU A 210 -14.59 20.87 -3.98
N LEU A 211 -14.24 19.59 -3.85
CA LEU A 211 -12.84 19.18 -3.65
C LEU A 211 -11.99 19.39 -4.91
N ILE A 212 -12.55 19.11 -6.08
CA ILE A 212 -11.86 19.32 -7.34
C ILE A 212 -11.61 20.80 -7.56
N ALA A 213 -12.60 21.66 -7.34
CA ALA A 213 -12.43 23.09 -7.44
C ALA A 213 -11.30 23.58 -6.52
N ALA A 214 -11.27 23.12 -5.26
CA ALA A 214 -10.23 23.49 -4.30
C ALA A 214 -8.83 22.98 -4.69
N LYS A 215 -8.74 21.79 -5.27
CA LYS A 215 -7.48 21.12 -5.60
C LYS A 215 -6.94 21.55 -6.97
N PHE A 216 -7.79 21.70 -8.00
CA PHE A 216 -7.39 22.04 -9.37
C PHE A 216 -7.20 23.53 -9.62
N MET A 217 -7.83 24.40 -8.85
CA MET A 217 -7.62 25.86 -8.99
C MET A 217 -6.26 26.31 -8.47
N LYS A 218 -5.60 25.52 -7.63
CA LYS A 218 -4.32 25.88 -6.99
C LYS A 218 -3.08 25.42 -7.74
N ASP A 219 -3.13 24.30 -8.45
CA ASP A 219 -1.95 23.67 -9.01
C ASP A 219 -2.13 23.35 -10.51
N LYS A 220 -1.24 23.84 -11.35
CA LYS A 220 -0.98 23.24 -12.66
C LYS A 220 -0.33 21.88 -12.37
N TRP A 221 -1.12 20.81 -12.48
CA TRP A 221 -0.62 19.46 -12.27
C TRP A 221 0.32 19.06 -13.40
N ASP A 222 1.60 19.17 -13.17
CA ASP A 222 2.59 18.52 -13.99
C ASP A 222 2.79 17.09 -13.47
N TRP A 223 2.11 16.16 -14.10
CA TRP A 223 2.14 14.74 -13.75
C TRP A 223 3.48 14.09 -14.09
N ASP A 224 4.27 14.70 -14.96
CA ASP A 224 5.55 14.18 -15.36
C ASP A 224 6.62 14.46 -14.30
N ASP A 225 6.48 15.52 -13.52
CA ASP A 225 7.36 15.82 -12.38
C ASP A 225 7.14 14.88 -11.19
N LEU A 226 5.94 14.32 -11.01
CA LEU A 226 5.64 13.37 -9.94
C LEU A 226 6.26 11.98 -10.16
N VAL A 227 6.66 11.65 -11.38
CA VAL A 227 7.39 10.42 -11.73
C VAL A 227 8.90 10.60 -11.57
N SER A 228 9.37 11.65 -10.92
CA SER A 228 10.78 11.76 -10.57
C SER A 228 11.17 10.59 -9.69
N THR A 229 11.58 9.50 -10.33
CA THR A 229 12.39 8.45 -9.72
C THR A 229 13.77 9.02 -9.44
N THR A 230 13.87 9.90 -8.46
CA THR A 230 15.18 10.18 -7.86
C THR A 230 15.67 8.83 -7.33
N PRO A 231 16.85 8.37 -7.79
CA PRO A 231 17.48 7.21 -7.19
C PRO A 231 17.62 7.54 -5.71
N THR A 232 16.83 6.92 -4.89
CA THR A 232 17.00 7.07 -3.45
C THR A 232 18.14 6.14 -3.08
N ASN A 233 19.27 6.67 -2.67
CA ASN A 233 20.36 5.89 -2.10
C ASN A 233 19.95 5.34 -0.71
N LYS A 234 18.79 4.67 -0.68
CA LYS A 234 18.17 4.12 0.51
C LYS A 234 18.30 2.61 0.54
N LEU A 235 18.38 2.11 1.74
CA LEU A 235 18.33 0.69 2.04
C LEU A 235 16.93 0.32 2.50
N ARG A 236 16.41 -0.76 1.94
CA ARG A 236 15.17 -1.38 2.38
C ARG A 236 15.45 -2.46 3.41
N LEU A 237 14.65 -2.47 4.45
CA LEU A 237 14.76 -3.41 5.56
C LEU A 237 13.38 -3.86 6.00
N THR A 238 13.32 -5.04 6.58
CA THR A 238 12.12 -5.55 7.23
C THR A 238 12.43 -5.82 8.71
N PHE A 239 11.62 -5.23 9.57
CA PHE A 239 11.65 -5.47 11.01
C PHE A 239 10.41 -6.24 11.42
N VAL A 240 10.59 -7.29 12.21
CA VAL A 240 9.50 -8.14 12.67
C VAL A 240 9.30 -7.94 14.17
N ILE A 241 8.08 -7.60 14.57
CA ILE A 241 7.63 -7.67 15.95
C ILE A 241 6.90 -9.00 16.11
N LYS A 242 7.50 -9.96 16.77
CA LYS A 242 6.94 -11.29 16.98
C LYS A 242 5.68 -11.23 17.83
N ARG A 243 4.78 -12.22 17.69
CA ARG A 243 3.56 -12.33 18.50
C ARG A 243 3.83 -12.18 20.00
N SER A 244 4.87 -12.85 20.52
CA SER A 244 5.25 -12.74 21.92
C SER A 244 5.60 -11.30 22.32
N GLN A 245 6.30 -10.58 21.46
CA GLN A 245 6.66 -9.16 21.68
C GLN A 245 5.43 -8.25 21.55
N VAL A 246 4.50 -8.55 20.64
CA VAL A 246 3.22 -7.85 20.54
C VAL A 246 2.42 -7.98 21.85
N GLU A 247 2.34 -9.17 22.42
CA GLU A 247 1.64 -9.40 23.69
C GLU A 247 2.37 -8.73 24.87
N LEU A 248 3.69 -8.73 24.90
CA LEU A 248 4.47 -7.96 25.88
C LEU A 248 4.17 -6.46 25.79
N LEU A 249 4.16 -5.87 24.59
CA LEU A 249 3.80 -4.48 24.36
C LEU A 249 2.38 -4.18 24.84
N LYS A 250 1.41 -5.03 24.52
CA LYS A 250 0.02 -4.85 24.98
C LYS A 250 -0.08 -4.86 26.49
N ASN A 251 0.54 -5.84 27.13
CA ASN A 251 0.51 -5.98 28.59
C ASN A 251 1.20 -4.79 29.27
N TRP A 252 2.35 -4.37 28.75
CA TRP A 252 3.10 -3.24 29.27
C TRP A 252 2.30 -1.93 29.14
N VAL A 253 1.75 -1.63 27.96
CA VAL A 253 0.91 -0.45 27.72
C VAL A 253 -0.34 -0.48 28.59
N SER A 254 -1.05 -1.61 28.69
CA SER A 254 -2.26 -1.73 29.50
C SER A 254 -1.98 -1.48 30.97
N ARG A 255 -0.90 -2.05 31.52
CA ARG A 255 -0.48 -1.83 32.91
C ARG A 255 -0.19 -0.35 33.18
N LYS A 256 0.60 0.29 32.30
CA LYS A 256 0.95 1.71 32.45
C LYS A 256 -0.26 2.64 32.38
N LEU A 257 -1.21 2.37 31.49
CA LEU A 257 -2.47 3.12 31.42
C LEU A 257 -3.31 2.98 32.70
N MET A 258 -3.31 1.81 33.33
CA MET A 258 -3.99 1.59 34.63
C MET A 258 -3.30 2.32 35.76
N GLU A 259 -1.95 2.36 35.80
CA GLU A 259 -1.17 3.07 36.85
C GLU A 259 -1.43 4.59 36.81
N GLU A 260 -1.70 5.17 35.65
CA GLU A 260 -1.95 6.60 35.52
C GLU A 260 -3.35 7.04 35.99
N ASN A 261 -4.23 6.14 36.48
CA ASN A 261 -5.60 6.42 36.94
C ASN A 261 -6.43 7.29 35.99
N GLY A 262 -6.12 7.23 34.69
CA GLY A 262 -6.79 8.01 33.64
C GLY A 262 -8.21 7.51 33.40
N SER A 263 -9.16 8.42 33.26
CA SER A 263 -10.54 8.12 32.83
C SER A 263 -10.64 7.73 31.37
N GLU A 264 -9.56 7.85 30.61
CA GLU A 264 -9.55 7.67 29.17
C GLU A 264 -9.46 6.18 28.80
N LYS A 265 -10.52 5.66 28.19
CA LYS A 265 -10.58 4.27 27.72
C LYS A 265 -9.90 4.15 26.35
N ILE A 266 -8.64 3.75 26.34
CA ILE A 266 -7.89 3.49 25.11
C ILE A 266 -7.95 2.01 24.79
N ARG A 267 -8.34 1.68 23.53
CA ARG A 267 -8.33 0.32 23.03
C ARG A 267 -6.90 -0.12 22.71
N VAL A 268 -6.30 -0.92 23.58
CA VAL A 268 -4.97 -1.51 23.37
C VAL A 268 -5.06 -2.65 22.36
N SER A 269 -4.80 -2.37 21.08
CA SER A 269 -4.82 -3.35 20.00
C SER A 269 -3.41 -3.59 19.44
N THR A 270 -3.20 -4.69 18.69
CA THR A 270 -1.94 -4.95 17.98
C THR A 270 -1.50 -3.73 17.16
N PHE A 271 -2.42 -3.14 16.38
CA PHE A 271 -2.14 -1.94 15.58
C PHE A 271 -1.64 -0.78 16.46
N VAL A 272 -2.35 -0.45 17.53
CA VAL A 272 -2.00 0.69 18.39
C VAL A 272 -0.60 0.51 18.99
N VAL A 273 -0.31 -0.64 19.59
CA VAL A 273 0.96 -0.82 20.31
C VAL A 273 2.16 -0.96 19.39
N THR A 274 2.00 -1.64 18.24
CA THR A 274 3.10 -1.83 17.29
C THR A 274 3.40 -0.53 16.54
N CYS A 275 2.37 0.24 16.14
CA CYS A 275 2.56 1.56 15.54
C CYS A 275 3.15 2.57 16.53
N ALA A 276 2.71 2.56 17.80
CA ALA A 276 3.29 3.40 18.84
C ALA A 276 4.78 3.11 19.05
N TYR A 277 5.12 1.83 19.10
CA TYR A 277 6.51 1.39 19.23
C TYR A 277 7.38 1.87 18.06
N MET A 278 6.92 1.62 16.82
CA MET A 278 7.62 2.06 15.61
C MET A 278 7.75 3.58 15.53
N TRP A 279 6.70 4.32 15.88
CA TRP A 279 6.73 5.78 15.88
C TRP A 279 7.79 6.33 16.84
N VAL A 280 7.86 5.79 18.07
CA VAL A 280 8.88 6.17 19.05
C VAL A 280 10.30 5.83 18.56
N CYS A 281 10.49 4.64 17.97
CA CYS A 281 11.79 4.26 17.42
C CYS A 281 12.24 5.21 16.30
N LEU A 282 11.34 5.56 15.37
CA LEU A 282 11.64 6.48 14.27
C LEU A 282 11.85 7.93 14.77
N ASN A 283 11.08 8.38 15.78
CA ASN A 283 11.27 9.69 16.38
C ASN A 283 12.68 9.86 16.98
N LYS A 284 13.22 8.80 17.57
CA LYS A 284 14.58 8.81 18.16
C LYS A 284 15.70 8.89 17.12
N LEU A 285 15.43 8.67 15.84
CA LEU A 285 16.42 8.84 14.76
C LEU A 285 16.60 10.30 14.35
N GLN A 286 15.60 11.12 14.62
CA GLN A 286 15.52 12.46 14.08
C GLN A 286 16.27 13.45 15.00
N GLU A 287 17.47 13.85 14.55
CA GLU A 287 18.30 14.83 15.24
C GLU A 287 17.83 16.28 15.01
N ASN A 288 17.15 16.52 13.88
CA ASN A 288 16.72 17.86 13.46
C ASN A 288 15.30 18.19 13.93
N GLY A 289 15.07 19.46 14.25
CA GLY A 289 13.79 20.03 14.67
C GLY A 289 13.80 20.45 16.14
N SER A 290 12.95 21.41 16.47
CA SER A 290 12.74 21.85 17.86
C SER A 290 12.20 20.71 18.70
N ASP A 291 12.60 20.60 19.94
CA ASP A 291 12.08 19.60 20.90
C ASP A 291 10.57 19.74 21.11
N ASP A 292 10.01 20.93 20.88
CA ASP A 292 8.57 21.21 20.98
C ASP A 292 7.79 21.01 19.66
N CYS A 293 8.44 20.57 18.55
CA CYS A 293 7.74 20.35 17.31
C CYS A 293 6.71 19.21 17.45
N LEU A 294 5.61 19.33 16.68
CA LEU A 294 4.60 18.27 16.61
C LEU A 294 5.06 17.20 15.62
N CYS A 295 5.00 15.97 16.07
CA CYS A 295 5.16 14.78 15.25
C CYS A 295 3.79 14.18 14.97
N HIS A 296 3.55 13.77 13.74
CA HIS A 296 2.29 13.14 13.33
C HIS A 296 2.54 11.73 12.82
N LEU A 297 1.67 10.81 13.22
CA LEU A 297 1.53 9.50 12.62
C LEU A 297 0.25 9.49 11.80
N LEU A 298 0.39 9.40 10.46
CA LEU A 298 -0.73 9.26 9.53
C LEU A 298 -1.02 7.79 9.26
N PHE A 299 -2.25 7.38 9.47
CA PHE A 299 -2.76 6.10 8.99
C PHE A 299 -4.12 6.27 8.32
N LEU A 300 -4.48 5.33 7.48
CA LEU A 300 -5.72 5.37 6.70
C LEU A 300 -6.70 4.33 7.26
N ALA A 301 -7.89 4.77 7.60
CA ALA A 301 -8.96 3.91 8.11
C ALA A 301 -9.94 3.53 6.99
N ASP A 302 -10.19 2.22 6.84
CA ASP A 302 -11.22 1.70 5.94
C ASP A 302 -12.62 2.08 6.46
N CYS A 303 -13.38 2.83 5.66
CA CYS A 303 -14.71 3.31 6.00
C CYS A 303 -15.85 2.43 5.49
N ARG A 304 -15.59 1.36 4.70
CA ARG A 304 -16.64 0.54 4.09
C ARG A 304 -17.70 0.09 5.09
N ARG A 305 -17.27 -0.48 6.21
CA ARG A 305 -18.17 -0.95 7.26
C ARG A 305 -19.00 0.18 7.89
N ARG A 306 -18.39 1.34 8.12
CA ARG A 306 -19.04 2.51 8.72
C ARG A 306 -20.08 3.12 7.78
N LEU A 307 -19.79 3.14 6.49
CA LEU A 307 -20.67 3.60 5.43
C LEU A 307 -21.65 2.50 4.93
N LYS A 308 -21.63 1.33 5.56
CA LYS A 308 -22.46 0.16 5.19
C LYS A 308 -22.29 -0.25 3.71
N LEU A 309 -21.10 -0.05 3.16
CA LEU A 309 -20.75 -0.51 1.83
C LEU A 309 -20.45 -2.00 1.84
N PRO A 310 -20.63 -2.70 0.70
CA PRO A 310 -20.17 -4.07 0.53
C PRO A 310 -18.67 -4.16 0.83
N GLU A 311 -18.24 -5.24 1.47
CA GLU A 311 -16.81 -5.49 1.69
C GLU A 311 -16.03 -5.63 0.39
N THR A 312 -16.73 -5.99 -0.69
CA THR A 312 -16.23 -6.12 -2.06
C THR A 312 -16.25 -4.83 -2.85
N TYR A 313 -16.67 -3.70 -2.26
CA TYR A 313 -16.63 -2.41 -2.95
C TYR A 313 -15.22 -2.14 -3.49
N PHE A 314 -15.13 -2.00 -4.82
CA PHE A 314 -13.88 -1.81 -5.54
C PHE A 314 -13.68 -0.33 -5.89
N GLY A 315 -12.89 0.35 -5.10
CA GLY A 315 -12.58 1.76 -5.20
C GLY A 315 -11.86 2.23 -3.95
N ASN A 316 -11.70 3.53 -3.77
CA ASN A 316 -11.20 4.10 -2.54
C ASN A 316 -12.31 4.30 -1.53
N CYS A 317 -12.03 3.96 -0.28
CA CYS A 317 -12.94 4.21 0.84
C CYS A 317 -12.13 4.38 2.12
N LEU A 318 -11.23 5.38 2.14
CA LEU A 318 -10.25 5.58 3.19
C LEU A 318 -10.38 6.97 3.80
N GLU A 319 -10.35 7.04 5.13
CA GLU A 319 -10.30 8.28 5.92
C GLU A 319 -8.90 8.48 6.50
N PRO A 320 -8.27 9.67 6.34
CA PRO A 320 -6.99 9.96 6.96
C PRO A 320 -7.13 10.26 8.44
N CYS A 321 -6.34 9.57 9.26
CA CYS A 321 -6.24 9.75 10.71
C CYS A 321 -4.85 10.23 11.07
N PHE A 322 -4.75 11.29 11.88
CA PHE A 322 -3.49 11.91 12.26
C PHE A 322 -3.32 11.92 13.77
N ALA A 323 -2.68 10.90 14.31
CA ALA A 323 -2.24 10.95 15.69
C ALA A 323 -1.10 11.97 15.84
N ALA A 324 -1.18 12.84 16.85
CA ALA A 324 -0.21 13.90 17.09
C ALA A 324 0.38 13.83 18.51
N ALA A 325 1.69 14.03 18.62
CA ALA A 325 2.40 14.13 19.89
C ALA A 325 3.62 15.04 19.75
N LYS A 326 4.10 15.64 20.84
CA LYS A 326 5.33 16.43 20.84
C LYS A 326 6.57 15.53 20.72
N LYS A 327 7.56 15.98 19.97
CA LYS A 327 8.82 15.25 19.76
C LYS A 327 9.50 14.88 21.09
N ASN A 328 9.63 15.85 21.99
CA ASN A 328 10.24 15.63 23.30
C ASN A 328 9.48 14.63 24.17
N GLU A 329 8.14 14.54 24.05
CA GLU A 329 7.33 13.57 24.80
C GLU A 329 7.52 12.15 24.25
N LEU A 330 7.59 12.00 22.92
CA LEU A 330 7.89 10.71 22.28
C LEU A 330 9.31 10.21 22.61
N ALA A 331 10.26 11.11 22.83
CA ALA A 331 11.64 10.76 23.14
C ALA A 331 11.85 10.24 24.59
N LYS A 332 10.91 10.55 25.52
CA LYS A 332 11.00 10.13 26.92
C LYS A 332 10.79 8.63 27.10
N GLU A 333 11.08 8.13 28.29
CA GLU A 333 10.91 6.73 28.70
C GLU A 333 9.45 6.25 28.51
N ASN A 334 8.48 7.08 28.81
CA ASN A 334 7.05 6.80 28.59
C ASN A 334 6.53 7.15 27.18
N GLY A 335 7.41 7.42 26.22
CA GLY A 335 7.04 7.83 24.86
C GLY A 335 6.08 6.86 24.16
N ILE A 336 6.22 5.55 24.40
CA ILE A 336 5.31 4.53 23.85
C ILE A 336 3.88 4.74 24.37
N ILE A 337 3.69 5.15 25.63
CA ILE A 337 2.37 5.43 26.20
C ILE A 337 1.78 6.68 25.57
N VAL A 338 2.59 7.74 25.40
CA VAL A 338 2.16 8.96 24.70
C VAL A 338 1.69 8.64 23.29
N ALA A 339 2.49 7.89 22.54
CA ALA A 339 2.15 7.47 21.18
C ALA A 339 0.89 6.58 21.15
N ALA A 340 0.77 5.60 22.05
CA ALA A 340 -0.38 4.71 22.13
C ALA A 340 -1.67 5.45 22.46
N LYS A 341 -1.61 6.46 23.36
CA LYS A 341 -2.74 7.35 23.65
C LYS A 341 -3.14 8.15 22.42
N ALA A 342 -2.19 8.77 21.73
CA ALA A 342 -2.48 9.58 20.55
C ALA A 342 -3.14 8.73 19.42
N ILE A 343 -2.60 7.56 19.13
CA ILE A 343 -3.17 6.65 18.13
C ILE A 343 -4.53 6.10 18.58
N GLY A 344 -4.62 5.72 19.86
CA GLY A 344 -5.84 5.16 20.45
C GLY A 344 -7.01 6.15 20.43
N ARG A 345 -6.77 7.44 20.67
CA ARG A 345 -7.78 8.51 20.55
C ARG A 345 -8.35 8.58 19.12
N GLU A 346 -7.49 8.67 18.14
CA GLU A 346 -7.93 8.68 16.73
C GLU A 346 -8.78 7.45 16.37
N VAL A 347 -8.40 6.26 16.86
CA VAL A 347 -9.16 5.02 16.65
C VAL A 347 -10.51 5.06 17.35
N THR A 348 -10.56 5.55 18.61
CA THR A 348 -11.79 5.66 19.38
C THR A 348 -12.74 6.68 18.75
N GLU A 349 -12.24 7.86 18.38
CA GLU A 349 -13.03 8.88 17.70
C GLU A 349 -13.64 8.39 16.39
N LEU A 350 -12.91 7.57 15.63
CA LEU A 350 -13.46 6.91 14.43
C LEU A 350 -14.61 5.96 14.74
N GLU A 351 -14.58 5.29 15.90
CA GLU A 351 -15.65 4.36 16.30
C GLU A 351 -16.88 5.13 16.82
N GLU A 352 -16.69 6.23 17.52
CA GLU A 352 -17.75 7.01 18.16
C GLU A 352 -18.42 8.02 17.21
N LEU A 353 -17.64 8.74 16.41
CA LEU A 353 -18.14 9.81 15.55
C LEU A 353 -18.47 9.36 14.11
N GLY A 354 -18.13 8.10 13.79
CA GLY A 354 -18.38 7.54 12.46
C GLY A 354 -17.36 7.95 11.40
N ALA A 355 -17.69 7.73 10.14
CA ALA A 355 -16.85 8.08 9.00
C ALA A 355 -17.06 9.52 8.52
N LEU A 356 -16.09 10.04 7.75
CA LEU A 356 -16.13 11.37 7.11
C LEU A 356 -16.12 12.55 8.09
N ARG A 357 -15.47 12.38 9.23
CA ARG A 357 -15.29 13.47 10.19
C ARG A 357 -14.52 14.63 9.55
N GLU A 358 -15.11 15.82 9.55
CA GLU A 358 -14.51 17.02 8.95
C GLU A 358 -13.94 16.80 7.54
N ALA A 359 -14.62 15.99 6.72
CA ALA A 359 -14.14 15.61 5.40
C ALA A 359 -13.82 16.81 4.50
N GLU A 360 -14.55 17.92 4.68
CA GLU A 360 -14.29 19.19 4.00
C GLU A 360 -12.92 19.79 4.32
N LYS A 361 -12.32 19.42 5.45
CA LYS A 361 -11.02 19.92 5.92
C LYS A 361 -9.86 18.97 5.65
N TRP A 362 -10.08 17.76 5.14
CA TRP A 362 -9.02 16.76 4.99
C TRP A 362 -7.84 17.25 4.15
N LEU A 363 -8.12 17.91 3.02
CA LEU A 363 -7.06 18.45 2.16
C LEU A 363 -6.28 19.56 2.87
N SER A 364 -6.98 20.58 3.41
CA SER A 364 -6.32 21.70 4.08
C SER A 364 -5.54 21.27 5.33
N LYS A 365 -6.09 20.36 6.13
CA LYS A 365 -5.40 19.78 7.28
C LYS A 365 -4.16 18.96 6.88
N SER A 366 -4.24 18.20 5.80
CA SER A 366 -3.09 17.46 5.28
C SER A 366 -2.01 18.41 4.79
N GLU A 367 -2.38 19.40 3.95
CA GLU A 367 -1.44 20.41 3.46
C GLU A 367 -0.75 21.17 4.59
N GLU A 368 -1.50 21.60 5.60
CA GLU A 368 -0.97 22.29 6.76
C GLU A 368 0.09 21.46 7.49
N ARG A 369 -0.22 20.17 7.75
CA ARG A 369 0.69 19.27 8.46
C ARG A 369 1.97 18.99 7.68
N PHE A 370 1.88 18.83 6.37
CA PHE A 370 3.05 18.62 5.53
C PHE A 370 3.87 19.89 5.27
N LYS A 371 3.24 21.08 5.27
CA LYS A 371 3.94 22.38 5.04
C LYS A 371 4.53 23.02 6.28
N SER A 372 4.05 22.72 7.45
CA SER A 372 4.39 23.41 8.71
C SER A 372 5.77 23.07 9.29
N GLY A 373 6.60 22.30 8.59
CA GLY A 373 7.87 21.78 9.13
C GLY A 373 7.69 20.71 10.21
N ASN A 374 6.46 20.27 10.44
CA ASN A 374 6.15 19.14 11.31
C ASN A 374 6.63 17.83 10.67
N GLN A 375 6.89 16.86 11.52
CA GLN A 375 7.30 15.55 11.07
C GLN A 375 6.08 14.68 10.86
N VAL A 376 5.90 14.15 9.65
CA VAL A 376 4.80 13.23 9.34
C VAL A 376 5.39 11.90 8.91
N ILE A 377 5.06 10.85 9.68
CA ILE A 377 5.32 9.46 9.31
C ILE A 377 3.99 8.85 8.89
N SER A 378 3.94 8.24 7.71
CA SER A 378 2.73 7.58 7.24
C SER A 378 2.87 6.06 7.20
N ILE A 379 1.77 5.36 7.49
CA ILE A 379 1.69 3.89 7.44
C ILE A 379 1.00 3.47 6.16
N ALA A 380 1.71 2.71 5.34
CA ALA A 380 1.19 2.08 4.13
C ALA A 380 0.84 0.62 4.39
N ALA A 381 -0.30 0.17 3.85
CA ALA A 381 -0.82 -1.19 3.97
C ALA A 381 -1.36 -1.56 5.37
N SER A 382 -1.65 -2.83 5.56
CA SER A 382 -2.27 -3.35 6.78
C SER A 382 -1.96 -4.83 6.96
N PRO A 383 -1.71 -5.29 8.20
CA PRO A 383 -1.54 -6.70 8.49
C PRO A 383 -2.82 -7.54 8.30
N ARG A 384 -3.96 -6.88 8.05
CA ARG A 384 -5.24 -7.56 7.77
C ARG A 384 -5.44 -7.91 6.30
N PHE A 385 -4.51 -7.57 5.43
CA PHE A 385 -4.65 -7.83 3.99
C PHE A 385 -4.45 -9.30 3.64
N GLY A 386 -3.72 -10.06 4.46
CA GLY A 386 -3.41 -11.47 4.18
C GLY A 386 -2.59 -11.59 2.90
N VAL A 387 -1.51 -10.81 2.79
CA VAL A 387 -0.67 -10.77 1.57
C VAL A 387 0.14 -12.04 1.40
N TYR A 388 0.48 -12.71 2.51
CA TYR A 388 1.17 -14.01 2.49
C TYR A 388 0.23 -15.20 2.21
N GLU A 389 -1.09 -14.96 2.08
CA GLU A 389 -2.07 -15.98 1.65
C GLU A 389 -2.27 -16.00 0.12
N ILE A 390 -1.59 -15.15 -0.64
CA ILE A 390 -1.77 -15.01 -2.09
C ILE A 390 -0.98 -16.12 -2.80
N ASP A 391 -1.67 -17.19 -3.21
CA ASP A 391 -1.07 -18.35 -3.89
C ASP A 391 -1.55 -18.44 -5.35
N PHE A 392 -0.63 -18.28 -6.27
CA PHE A 392 -0.85 -18.43 -7.72
C PHE A 392 -0.82 -19.89 -8.19
N GLY A 393 -0.82 -20.86 -7.26
CA GLY A 393 -0.60 -22.28 -7.54
C GLY A 393 0.90 -22.66 -7.46
N TRP A 394 1.73 -21.76 -6.96
CA TRP A 394 3.17 -21.96 -6.76
C TRP A 394 3.58 -21.99 -5.29
N GLY A 395 2.61 -21.99 -4.38
CA GLY A 395 2.79 -21.79 -2.94
C GLY A 395 2.66 -20.33 -2.52
N LYS A 396 2.80 -20.12 -1.21
CA LYS A 396 2.72 -18.78 -0.60
C LYS A 396 3.94 -17.93 -0.95
N PRO A 397 3.81 -16.58 -1.01
CA PRO A 397 4.97 -15.73 -1.26
C PRO A 397 6.02 -15.87 -0.16
N ARG A 398 7.27 -15.89 -0.57
CA ARG A 398 8.45 -15.87 0.32
C ARG A 398 8.67 -14.48 0.92
N LYS A 399 8.30 -13.44 0.18
CA LYS A 399 8.39 -12.04 0.60
C LYS A 399 7.36 -11.20 -0.14
N THR A 400 6.86 -10.17 0.54
CA THR A 400 6.05 -9.13 -0.08
C THR A 400 6.63 -7.77 0.24
N GLU A 401 6.62 -6.84 -0.72
CA GLU A 401 7.20 -5.51 -0.53
C GLU A 401 6.26 -4.40 -1.04
N VAL A 402 6.21 -3.32 -0.29
CA VAL A 402 5.55 -2.07 -0.67
C VAL A 402 6.64 -1.11 -1.14
N ALA A 403 6.90 -1.05 -2.45
CA ALA A 403 8.10 -0.40 -2.95
C ALA A 403 8.01 1.14 -3.00
N HIS A 404 6.81 1.72 -3.17
CA HIS A 404 6.62 3.18 -3.23
C HIS A 404 6.93 3.92 -1.92
N ILE A 405 7.06 3.22 -0.77
CA ILE A 405 7.44 3.86 0.49
C ILE A 405 8.80 4.55 0.43
N ASP A 406 9.69 4.12 -0.47
CA ASP A 406 11.03 4.68 -0.62
C ASP A 406 10.98 6.18 -0.96
N SER A 407 10.01 6.57 -1.79
CA SER A 407 9.82 7.95 -2.25
C SER A 407 8.97 8.79 -1.30
N MET A 408 8.13 8.16 -0.47
CA MET A 408 7.14 8.85 0.36
C MET A 408 7.59 9.05 1.82
N GLY A 409 8.71 8.47 2.24
CA GLY A 409 9.11 8.49 3.66
C GLY A 409 8.12 7.76 4.58
N SER A 410 7.38 6.81 4.01
CA SER A 410 6.38 6.00 4.69
C SER A 410 6.99 4.71 5.23
N ILE A 411 6.30 4.08 6.18
CA ILE A 411 6.59 2.71 6.60
C ILE A 411 5.49 1.79 6.08
N SER A 412 5.86 0.59 5.65
CA SER A 412 4.87 -0.43 5.31
C SER A 412 4.58 -1.34 6.49
N MET A 413 3.36 -1.89 6.55
CA MET A 413 2.92 -2.80 7.60
C MET A 413 2.21 -4.01 6.98
N ALA A 414 2.61 -5.21 7.38
CA ALA A 414 1.99 -6.46 6.96
C ALA A 414 1.90 -7.45 8.14
N GLU A 415 1.10 -8.50 8.00
CA GLU A 415 1.20 -9.68 8.86
C GLU A 415 2.58 -10.32 8.71
N SER A 416 3.10 -10.95 9.76
CA SER A 416 4.36 -11.69 9.66
C SER A 416 4.18 -12.98 8.87
N ARG A 417 5.13 -13.26 7.98
CA ARG A 417 5.14 -14.50 7.20
C ARG A 417 5.24 -15.75 8.07
N ASP A 418 6.11 -15.70 9.07
CA ASP A 418 6.57 -16.90 9.81
C ASP A 418 6.01 -16.97 11.24
N ASP A 419 5.29 -15.95 11.71
CA ASP A 419 4.80 -15.86 13.09
C ASP A 419 3.36 -15.33 13.11
N ASP A 420 2.38 -16.24 13.19
CA ASP A 420 0.96 -15.88 13.23
C ASP A 420 0.65 -14.95 14.42
N GLY A 421 0.14 -13.77 14.11
CA GLY A 421 -0.08 -12.69 15.07
C GLY A 421 1.12 -11.75 15.25
N GLY A 422 2.26 -12.02 14.63
CA GLY A 422 3.37 -11.09 14.47
C GLY A 422 3.09 -10.05 13.38
N VAL A 423 3.90 -8.99 13.36
CA VAL A 423 3.76 -7.88 12.41
C VAL A 423 5.11 -7.56 11.78
N GLU A 424 5.13 -7.41 10.47
CA GLU A 424 6.27 -6.94 9.70
C GLU A 424 6.15 -5.46 9.35
N PHE A 425 7.27 -4.73 9.52
CA PHE A 425 7.41 -3.35 9.09
C PHE A 425 8.53 -3.23 8.06
N GLY A 426 8.20 -2.71 6.87
CA GLY A 426 9.19 -2.35 5.87
C GLY A 426 9.57 -0.87 6.00
N LEU A 427 10.87 -0.60 5.98
CA LEU A 427 11.46 0.74 6.07
C LEU A 427 12.40 0.98 4.89
N ALA A 428 12.52 2.25 4.50
CA ALA A 428 13.53 2.71 3.56
C ALA A 428 14.35 3.83 4.20
N LEU A 429 15.56 3.51 4.63
CA LEU A 429 16.46 4.35 5.43
C LEU A 429 17.81 4.55 4.72
N SER A 430 18.51 5.64 5.04
CA SER A 430 19.93 5.77 4.74
C SER A 430 20.75 4.77 5.58
N GLN A 431 22.00 4.52 5.21
CA GLN A 431 22.88 3.63 5.99
C GLN A 431 23.07 4.07 7.44
N ASP A 432 23.20 5.38 7.66
CA ASP A 432 23.39 5.95 9.01
C ASP A 432 22.12 5.83 9.85
N GLU A 433 20.97 6.12 9.27
CA GLU A 433 19.68 5.93 9.92
C GLU A 433 19.44 4.47 10.28
N PHE A 434 19.81 3.53 9.40
CA PHE A 434 19.69 2.11 9.67
C PHE A 434 20.49 1.68 10.89
N ASN A 435 21.77 2.03 10.94
CA ASN A 435 22.66 1.62 12.04
C ASN A 435 22.13 2.11 13.40
N ARG A 436 21.52 3.30 13.44
CA ARG A 436 20.89 3.87 14.63
C ARG A 436 19.56 3.20 14.95
N PHE A 437 18.73 2.95 13.92
CA PHE A 437 17.40 2.37 14.09
C PHE A 437 17.47 0.96 14.68
N ASP A 438 18.32 0.10 14.13
CA ASP A 438 18.48 -1.28 14.59
C ASP A 438 18.79 -1.35 16.08
N ALA A 439 19.75 -0.52 16.55
CA ALA A 439 20.11 -0.44 17.96
C ALA A 439 18.92 0.06 18.84
N VAL A 440 18.15 1.06 18.37
CA VAL A 440 16.98 1.60 19.10
C VAL A 440 15.87 0.56 19.16
N PHE A 441 15.58 -0.09 18.02
CA PHE A 441 14.53 -1.09 17.90
C PHE A 441 14.78 -2.30 18.80
N LEU A 442 15.97 -2.88 18.78
CA LEU A 442 16.29 -4.05 19.61
C LEU A 442 16.32 -3.72 21.10
N ARG A 443 16.94 -2.59 21.48
CA ARG A 443 17.03 -2.16 22.87
C ARG A 443 15.66 -1.88 23.49
N GLY A 444 14.75 -1.24 22.73
CA GLY A 444 13.41 -0.93 23.21
C GLY A 444 12.60 -2.19 23.53
N LEU A 445 12.69 -3.25 22.70
CA LEU A 445 12.00 -4.52 22.98
C LEU A 445 12.57 -5.24 24.23
N GLN A 446 13.88 -5.12 24.49
CA GLN A 446 14.50 -5.71 25.67
C GLN A 446 14.09 -5.02 26.98
N GLN A 447 13.74 -3.73 26.93
CA GLN A 447 13.32 -2.94 28.11
C GLN A 447 11.87 -3.18 28.54
N LEU A 448 11.10 -3.94 27.78
CA LEU A 448 9.70 -4.27 28.10
C LEU A 448 9.56 -5.39 29.17
N HIS A 449 10.65 -6.06 29.50
CA HIS A 449 10.74 -7.05 30.56
C HIS A 449 11.01 -6.37 31.90
#